data_811a80dc29d92fc23b88cd7e60c14aaf
#
_entry.id   811a80dc29d92fc23b88cd7e60c14aaf
#
_cell.length_a   1.000
_cell.length_b   1.000
_cell.length_c   1.000
_cell.angle_alpha   90.00
_cell.angle_beta   90.00
_cell.angle_gamma   90.00
#
_symmetry.space_group_name_H-M   'P 1'
#
loop_
_entity.id
_entity.type
_entity.pdbx_description
1 polymer ?
#
loop_
_entity_poly.entity_id
_entity_poly.type
_entity_poly.pdbx_seq_one_letter_code
_entity_poly.pdbx_strand_id
1 'polypeptide(L)'
;MTHQKSSFILVKQNDQIGIVTDKDLRDYVVLQRYSIDDAIANIASYHLISLCCNDFLLHALLVMLQNAIKHLIIQKDDQILGVLEQIDLLSYLSNHTSLVAVQIDRAQNKEQLKIASQNMMNMIKSFQANGMKIKQTMLWVNELNQQIFKKLYAFIAPPELLENSCLVVMGSEGRGEQILKSDQDNAIILRDGFLCENLAAIADELAETLIDFGYPVCQGNIMANNPHWCQPLQTFKAQIFQWMIEFQEPLLELAIFYDAKAVAGDAKLLEEAKFYLYERLQNNQAFFSYFAKATISFETPLSLFARFVVEKSHKK
;
A
#
# COMPACT_ATOMS: atom_id res chain seq x y z
N MET A 1 -26.08 3.67 21.54
CA MET A 1 -25.65 4.31 20.30
C MET A 1 -26.61 5.41 19.89
N THR A 2 -27.85 5.15 19.54
CA THR A 2 -28.76 6.15 18.98
C THR A 2 -29.02 7.36 19.90
N HIS A 3 -29.23 7.16 21.22
CA HIS A 3 -29.47 8.26 22.16
C HIS A 3 -28.25 9.15 22.42
N GLN A 4 -27.03 8.63 22.26
CA GLN A 4 -25.77 9.37 22.47
C GLN A 4 -25.11 9.79 21.18
N LYS A 5 -25.71 9.53 20.01
CA LYS A 5 -25.16 9.78 18.67
C LYS A 5 -23.75 9.20 18.47
N SER A 6 -23.44 8.09 19.18
CA SER A 6 -22.14 7.40 19.05
C SER A 6 -22.24 6.28 18.01
N SER A 7 -21.22 6.16 17.19
CA SER A 7 -21.09 5.11 16.16
C SER A 7 -20.49 3.80 16.72
N PHE A 8 -20.11 3.79 17.99
CA PHE A 8 -19.51 2.63 18.67
C PHE A 8 -19.92 2.56 20.14
N ILE A 9 -19.66 1.42 20.76
CA ILE A 9 -19.66 1.23 22.23
C ILE A 9 -18.46 0.38 22.63
N LEU A 10 -17.92 0.64 23.82
CA LEU A 10 -16.94 -0.22 24.45
C LEU A 10 -17.65 -1.24 25.34
N VAL A 11 -17.23 -2.49 25.27
CA VAL A 11 -17.76 -3.61 26.03
C VAL A 11 -16.64 -4.21 26.87
N LYS A 12 -16.91 -4.41 28.19
CA LYS A 12 -15.96 -5.07 29.08
C LYS A 12 -16.47 -6.48 29.40
N GLN A 13 -15.64 -7.50 29.15
CA GLN A 13 -15.90 -8.89 29.51
C GLN A 13 -14.61 -9.53 30.03
N ASN A 14 -14.64 -10.17 31.19
CA ASN A 14 -13.49 -10.88 31.78
C ASN A 14 -12.19 -10.04 31.77
N ASP A 15 -12.28 -8.78 32.20
CA ASP A 15 -11.22 -7.78 32.22
C ASP A 15 -10.62 -7.41 30.83
N GLN A 16 -11.17 -7.94 29.75
CA GLN A 16 -10.86 -7.49 28.40
C GLN A 16 -11.85 -6.44 27.95
N ILE A 17 -11.37 -5.42 27.24
CA ILE A 17 -12.19 -4.40 26.61
C ILE A 17 -12.28 -4.70 25.12
N GLY A 18 -13.49 -4.72 24.59
CA GLY A 18 -13.79 -4.85 23.17
C GLY A 18 -14.55 -3.64 22.66
N ILE A 19 -14.60 -3.49 21.35
CA ILE A 19 -15.39 -2.46 20.66
C ILE A 19 -16.47 -3.11 19.80
N VAL A 20 -17.65 -2.51 19.76
CA VAL A 20 -18.74 -2.86 18.83
C VAL A 20 -19.14 -1.60 18.09
N THR A 21 -19.21 -1.68 16.78
CA THR A 21 -19.60 -0.58 15.89
C THR A 21 -20.97 -0.81 15.27
N ASP A 22 -21.58 0.22 14.68
CA ASP A 22 -22.82 0.10 13.90
C ASP A 22 -22.71 -0.93 12.77
N LYS A 23 -21.52 -1.07 12.19
CA LYS A 23 -21.25 -2.08 11.15
C LYS A 23 -21.35 -3.49 11.75
N ASP A 24 -20.73 -3.74 12.89
CA ASP A 24 -20.74 -5.06 13.54
C ASP A 24 -22.14 -5.48 13.89
N LEU A 25 -22.95 -4.56 14.43
CA LEU A 25 -24.37 -4.81 14.73
C LEU A 25 -25.16 -5.15 13.47
N ARG A 26 -24.99 -4.38 12.41
CA ARG A 26 -25.67 -4.64 11.13
C ARG A 26 -25.26 -5.97 10.53
N ASP A 27 -23.96 -6.26 10.49
CA ASP A 27 -23.44 -7.48 9.90
C ASP A 27 -23.90 -8.71 10.71
N TYR A 28 -23.95 -8.62 12.04
CA TYR A 28 -24.42 -9.69 12.90
C TYR A 28 -25.90 -9.99 12.72
N VAL A 29 -26.75 -8.95 12.75
CA VAL A 29 -28.22 -9.15 12.69
C VAL A 29 -28.70 -9.38 11.25
N VAL A 30 -28.20 -8.59 10.29
CA VAL A 30 -28.74 -8.60 8.93
C VAL A 30 -28.08 -9.67 8.06
N LEU A 31 -26.74 -9.77 8.07
CA LEU A 31 -26.02 -10.69 7.22
C LEU A 31 -25.96 -12.09 7.82
N GLN A 32 -25.63 -12.21 9.10
CA GLN A 32 -25.49 -13.51 9.77
C GLN A 32 -26.79 -14.01 10.37
N ARG A 33 -27.84 -13.16 10.45
CA ARG A 33 -29.19 -13.50 10.95
C ARG A 33 -29.23 -14.01 12.39
N TYR A 34 -28.30 -13.54 13.23
CA TYR A 34 -28.31 -13.80 14.66
C TYR A 34 -29.38 -12.98 15.40
N SER A 35 -29.71 -13.39 16.61
CA SER A 35 -30.75 -12.73 17.40
C SER A 35 -30.29 -11.36 17.92
N ILE A 36 -31.20 -10.40 17.92
CA ILE A 36 -31.00 -9.11 18.58
C ILE A 36 -30.94 -9.22 20.10
N ASP A 37 -31.37 -10.36 20.67
CA ASP A 37 -31.36 -10.63 22.10
C ASP A 37 -30.04 -11.25 22.59
N ASP A 38 -29.11 -11.53 21.66
CA ASP A 38 -27.81 -12.07 22.02
C ASP A 38 -26.96 -11.06 22.80
N ALA A 39 -26.08 -11.59 23.66
CA ALA A 39 -25.18 -10.74 24.42
C ALA A 39 -24.24 -9.95 23.50
N ILE A 40 -24.19 -8.63 23.65
CA ILE A 40 -23.37 -7.72 22.83
C ILE A 40 -21.87 -8.07 22.87
N ALA A 41 -21.42 -8.73 23.93
CA ALA A 41 -20.05 -9.21 24.06
C ALA A 41 -19.67 -10.27 23.00
N ASN A 42 -20.65 -10.98 22.45
CA ASN A 42 -20.43 -11.97 21.38
C ASN A 42 -20.08 -11.32 20.04
N ILE A 43 -20.39 -10.03 19.89
CA ILE A 43 -20.18 -9.26 18.66
C ILE A 43 -18.90 -8.42 18.76
N ALA A 44 -18.41 -8.19 19.99
CA ALA A 44 -17.31 -7.28 20.23
C ALA A 44 -15.98 -7.79 19.65
N SER A 45 -15.26 -6.89 18.99
CA SER A 45 -13.87 -7.12 18.63
C SER A 45 -12.96 -6.80 19.81
N TYR A 46 -12.23 -7.80 20.29
CA TYR A 46 -11.26 -7.65 21.40
C TYR A 46 -9.84 -7.40 20.90
N HIS A 47 -9.60 -7.48 19.61
CA HIS A 47 -8.32 -7.11 19.01
C HIS A 47 -8.33 -5.61 18.72
N LEU A 48 -8.02 -4.82 19.74
CA LEU A 48 -8.02 -3.36 19.66
C LEU A 48 -6.71 -2.83 19.12
N ILE A 49 -6.79 -1.96 18.14
CA ILE A 49 -5.65 -1.18 17.66
C ILE A 49 -5.64 0.13 18.46
N SER A 50 -4.49 0.43 19.08
CA SER A 50 -4.36 1.60 19.95
C SER A 50 -3.12 2.43 19.63
N LEU A 51 -3.19 3.72 20.01
CA LEU A 51 -2.07 4.65 20.01
C LEU A 51 -1.94 5.35 21.35
N CYS A 52 -0.73 5.84 21.64
CA CYS A 52 -0.48 6.67 22.81
C CYS A 52 -1.10 8.06 22.61
N CYS A 53 -1.60 8.67 23.69
CA CYS A 53 -2.16 10.03 23.64
C CYS A 53 -1.14 11.10 23.21
N ASN A 54 0.16 10.80 23.22
CA ASN A 54 1.23 11.69 22.76
C ASN A 54 1.61 11.45 21.29
N ASP A 55 0.97 10.51 20.60
CA ASP A 55 1.19 10.29 19.19
C ASP A 55 0.57 11.41 18.34
N PHE A 56 1.14 11.67 17.18
CA PHE A 56 0.64 12.70 16.29
C PHE A 56 -0.69 12.29 15.66
N LEU A 57 -1.62 13.24 15.51
CA LEU A 57 -2.92 13.01 14.85
C LEU A 57 -2.80 12.44 13.43
N LEU A 58 -1.76 12.85 12.70
CA LEU A 58 -1.48 12.30 11.38
C LEU A 58 -1.06 10.82 11.45
N HIS A 59 -0.36 10.40 12.51
CA HIS A 59 -0.05 8.99 12.73
C HIS A 59 -1.33 8.19 13.02
N ALA A 60 -2.25 8.75 13.79
CA ALA A 60 -3.56 8.13 14.03
C ALA A 60 -4.33 7.90 12.72
N LEU A 61 -4.36 8.88 11.82
CA LEU A 61 -5.00 8.72 10.51
C LEU A 61 -4.32 7.64 9.67
N LEU A 62 -2.98 7.62 9.67
CA LEU A 62 -2.22 6.59 8.94
C LEU A 62 -2.55 5.18 9.43
N VAL A 63 -2.57 4.97 10.75
CA VAL A 63 -2.93 3.68 11.37
C VAL A 63 -4.36 3.27 11.01
N MET A 64 -5.30 4.21 11.02
CA MET A 64 -6.69 3.96 10.61
C MET A 64 -6.78 3.49 9.15
N LEU A 65 -6.01 4.14 8.25
CA LEU A 65 -5.98 3.80 6.82
C LEU A 65 -5.34 2.43 6.56
N GLN A 66 -4.18 2.17 7.16
CA GLN A 66 -3.46 0.91 7.00
C GLN A 66 -4.26 -0.31 7.48
N ASN A 67 -5.02 -0.13 8.55
CA ASN A 67 -5.82 -1.20 9.14
C ASN A 67 -7.29 -1.19 8.69
N ALA A 68 -7.68 -0.27 7.80
CA ALA A 68 -9.05 -0.08 7.33
C ALA A 68 -10.08 0.07 8.48
N ILE A 69 -9.69 0.74 9.58
CA ILE A 69 -10.52 0.98 10.75
C ILE A 69 -10.97 2.45 10.84
N LYS A 70 -12.14 2.68 11.43
CA LYS A 70 -12.71 4.03 11.64
C LYS A 70 -12.68 4.49 13.09
N HIS A 71 -12.30 3.60 14.00
CA HIS A 71 -12.25 3.83 15.44
C HIS A 71 -10.88 3.37 15.95
N LEU A 72 -10.15 4.26 16.59
CA LEU A 72 -8.81 4.01 17.11
C LEU A 72 -8.83 4.25 18.62
N ILE A 73 -8.33 3.30 19.39
CA ILE A 73 -8.24 3.43 20.84
C ILE A 73 -7.07 4.36 21.17
N ILE A 74 -7.32 5.33 22.03
CA ILE A 74 -6.27 6.19 22.59
C ILE A 74 -6.03 5.79 24.03
N GLN A 75 -4.76 5.53 24.36
CA GLN A 75 -4.36 5.08 25.69
C GLN A 75 -3.18 5.87 26.24
N LYS A 76 -3.07 5.84 27.55
CA LYS A 76 -1.93 6.36 28.31
C LYS A 76 -1.66 5.40 29.46
N ASP A 77 -0.42 4.97 29.64
CA ASP A 77 0.01 4.07 30.73
C ASP A 77 -0.94 2.85 30.88
N ASP A 78 -1.26 2.19 29.77
CA ASP A 78 -2.19 1.07 29.63
C ASP A 78 -3.67 1.36 30.00
N GLN A 79 -4.01 2.62 30.26
CA GLN A 79 -5.38 3.03 30.46
C GLN A 79 -5.99 3.61 29.19
N ILE A 80 -7.17 3.12 28.82
CA ILE A 80 -7.93 3.67 27.71
C ILE A 80 -8.48 5.04 28.12
N LEU A 81 -8.05 6.09 27.40
CA LEU A 81 -8.55 7.45 27.57
C LEU A 81 -9.81 7.71 26.77
N GLY A 82 -9.96 7.04 25.62
CA GLY A 82 -11.09 7.23 24.75
C GLY A 82 -10.90 6.53 23.40
N VAL A 83 -11.82 6.80 22.49
CA VAL A 83 -11.81 6.34 21.12
C VAL A 83 -11.80 7.56 20.20
N LEU A 84 -10.84 7.60 19.28
CA LEU A 84 -10.77 8.60 18.25
C LEU A 84 -11.53 8.09 17.02
N GLU A 85 -12.53 8.84 16.57
CA GLU A 85 -13.25 8.52 15.33
C GLU A 85 -12.58 9.15 14.13
N GLN A 86 -12.52 8.42 13.02
CA GLN A 86 -11.95 8.94 11.77
C GLN A 86 -12.61 10.25 11.33
N ILE A 87 -13.92 10.38 11.54
CA ILE A 87 -14.67 11.59 11.16
C ILE A 87 -14.26 12.82 11.96
N ASP A 88 -13.99 12.67 13.27
CA ASP A 88 -13.53 13.76 14.11
C ASP A 88 -12.12 14.19 13.75
N LEU A 89 -11.27 13.20 13.52
CA LEU A 89 -9.91 13.42 13.05
C LEU A 89 -9.90 14.17 11.71
N LEU A 90 -10.72 13.74 10.76
CA LEU A 90 -10.88 14.39 9.46
C LEU A 90 -11.43 15.81 9.60
N SER A 91 -12.41 16.01 10.49
CA SER A 91 -12.99 17.34 10.75
C SER A 91 -11.95 18.31 11.33
N TYR A 92 -11.11 17.83 12.24
CA TYR A 92 -10.00 18.62 12.79
C TYR A 92 -8.92 18.93 11.74
N LEU A 93 -8.57 17.94 10.92
CA LEU A 93 -7.55 18.08 9.89
C LEU A 93 -8.08 18.76 8.61
N SER A 94 -9.38 18.88 8.41
CA SER A 94 -10.00 19.42 7.18
C SER A 94 -9.62 20.87 6.87
N ASN A 95 -9.10 21.59 7.87
CA ASN A 95 -8.53 22.90 7.63
C ASN A 95 -7.14 22.86 6.98
N HIS A 96 -6.46 21.72 6.86
CA HIS A 96 -5.10 21.70 6.37
C HIS A 96 -4.63 20.55 5.46
N THR A 97 -5.13 19.30 5.42
CA THR A 97 -4.43 18.31 4.57
C THR A 97 -5.08 16.92 4.39
N SER A 98 -6.06 16.57 5.17
CA SER A 98 -6.64 15.23 5.18
C SER A 98 -7.61 14.94 4.03
N LEU A 99 -7.81 15.92 3.17
CA LEU A 99 -8.76 15.81 2.07
C LEU A 99 -8.35 14.74 1.05
N VAL A 100 -7.05 14.49 0.87
CA VAL A 100 -6.56 13.58 -0.19
C VAL A 100 -6.97 12.13 0.05
N ALA A 101 -6.78 11.60 1.26
CA ALA A 101 -7.18 10.22 1.58
C ALA A 101 -8.71 10.01 1.42
N VAL A 102 -9.50 11.01 1.86
CA VAL A 102 -10.96 11.00 1.69
C VAL A 102 -11.34 11.14 0.22
N GLN A 103 -10.64 11.97 -0.54
CA GLN A 103 -10.86 12.09 -1.98
C GLN A 103 -10.59 10.77 -2.71
N ILE A 104 -9.51 10.07 -2.36
CA ILE A 104 -9.21 8.74 -2.91
C ILE A 104 -10.32 7.76 -2.53
N ASP A 105 -10.70 7.68 -1.25
CA ASP A 105 -11.74 6.77 -0.79
C ASP A 105 -13.09 7.01 -1.48
N ARG A 106 -13.48 8.28 -1.66
CA ARG A 106 -14.76 8.68 -2.26
C ARG A 106 -14.76 8.73 -3.78
N ALA A 107 -13.61 8.64 -4.43
CA ALA A 107 -13.52 8.67 -5.89
C ALA A 107 -14.38 7.54 -6.49
N GLN A 108 -15.24 7.87 -7.44
CA GLN A 108 -16.13 6.94 -8.13
C GLN A 108 -15.70 6.64 -9.57
N ASN A 109 -14.67 7.35 -10.04
CA ASN A 109 -14.14 7.20 -11.40
C ASN A 109 -12.68 7.66 -11.45
N LYS A 110 -12.01 7.38 -12.57
CA LYS A 110 -10.59 7.72 -12.80
C LYS A 110 -10.32 9.22 -12.70
N GLU A 111 -11.22 10.05 -13.18
CA GLU A 111 -11.03 11.52 -13.15
C GLU A 111 -11.01 12.07 -11.73
N GLN A 112 -11.92 11.63 -10.87
CA GLN A 112 -11.89 12.01 -9.45
C GLN A 112 -10.65 11.50 -8.74
N LEU A 113 -10.18 10.28 -9.07
CA LEU A 113 -8.97 9.71 -8.53
C LEU A 113 -7.72 10.47 -9.00
N LYS A 114 -7.70 10.94 -10.26
CA LYS A 114 -6.65 11.81 -10.80
C LYS A 114 -6.54 13.12 -10.01
N ILE A 115 -7.67 13.77 -9.74
CA ILE A 115 -7.71 15.01 -8.95
C ILE A 115 -7.13 14.75 -7.55
N ALA A 116 -7.52 13.65 -6.90
CA ALA A 116 -6.98 13.27 -5.60
C ALA A 116 -5.46 13.04 -5.64
N SER A 117 -4.98 12.36 -6.69
CA SER A 117 -3.54 12.12 -6.93
C SER A 117 -2.76 13.42 -7.17
N GLN A 118 -3.34 14.42 -7.82
CA GLN A 118 -2.72 15.75 -8.00
C GLN A 118 -2.69 16.53 -6.68
N ASN A 119 -3.74 16.45 -5.89
CA ASN A 119 -3.82 17.12 -4.58
C ASN A 119 -2.80 16.56 -3.58
N MET A 120 -2.35 15.32 -3.74
CA MET A 120 -1.27 14.75 -2.94
C MET A 120 0.02 15.58 -3.06
N MET A 121 0.35 16.11 -4.23
CA MET A 121 1.52 16.97 -4.41
C MET A 121 1.43 18.29 -3.62
N ASN A 122 0.23 18.85 -3.53
CA ASN A 122 -0.01 20.05 -2.73
C ASN A 122 0.12 19.75 -1.22
N MET A 123 -0.37 18.59 -0.81
CA MET A 123 -0.21 18.10 0.56
C MET A 123 1.28 17.94 0.93
N ILE A 124 2.10 17.33 0.08
CA ILE A 124 3.53 17.15 0.30
C ILE A 124 4.22 18.52 0.50
N LYS A 125 3.92 19.49 -0.36
CA LYS A 125 4.46 20.86 -0.23
C LYS A 125 4.06 21.49 1.10
N SER A 126 2.81 21.30 1.53
CA SER A 126 2.33 21.79 2.83
C SER A 126 3.06 21.11 3.99
N PHE A 127 3.30 19.80 3.95
CA PHE A 127 4.06 19.07 4.96
C PHE A 127 5.48 19.61 5.09
N GLN A 128 6.16 19.85 3.97
CA GLN A 128 7.51 20.42 3.96
C GLN A 128 7.53 21.83 4.54
N ALA A 129 6.57 22.68 4.14
CA ALA A 129 6.46 24.05 4.64
C ALA A 129 6.21 24.12 6.16
N ASN A 130 5.51 23.11 6.71
CA ASN A 130 5.23 23.01 8.15
C ASN A 130 6.30 22.21 8.92
N GLY A 131 7.46 21.90 8.30
CA GLY A 131 8.59 21.27 8.98
C GLY A 131 8.40 19.78 9.29
N MET A 132 7.46 19.10 8.62
CA MET A 132 7.31 17.65 8.79
C MET A 132 8.58 16.92 8.37
N LYS A 133 9.02 15.96 9.17
CA LYS A 133 10.20 15.15 8.86
C LYS A 133 9.98 14.30 7.60
N ILE A 134 11.01 14.23 6.75
CA ILE A 134 10.99 13.48 5.49
C ILE A 134 10.43 12.05 5.68
N LYS A 135 10.90 11.32 6.70
CA LYS A 135 10.41 9.95 6.97
C LYS A 135 8.89 9.88 7.19
N GLN A 136 8.31 10.86 7.84
CA GLN A 136 6.86 10.91 8.04
C GLN A 136 6.13 11.22 6.74
N THR A 137 6.67 12.13 5.92
CA THR A 137 6.13 12.42 4.58
C THR A 137 6.16 11.17 3.70
N MET A 138 7.25 10.41 3.70
CA MET A 138 7.39 9.15 2.94
C MET A 138 6.31 8.14 3.33
N LEU A 139 6.04 7.93 4.61
CA LEU A 139 4.99 7.03 5.08
C LEU A 139 3.61 7.42 4.52
N TRP A 140 3.31 8.71 4.52
CA TRP A 140 2.06 9.23 3.97
C TRP A 140 1.95 9.03 2.46
N VAL A 141 2.98 9.40 1.74
CA VAL A 141 3.02 9.28 0.28
C VAL A 141 2.87 7.82 -0.13
N ASN A 142 3.61 6.92 0.52
CA ASN A 142 3.54 5.49 0.24
C ASN A 142 2.12 4.93 0.47
N GLU A 143 1.48 5.26 1.58
CA GLU A 143 0.13 4.79 1.89
C GLU A 143 -0.89 5.31 0.86
N LEU A 144 -0.83 6.60 0.54
CA LEU A 144 -1.75 7.21 -0.44
C LEU A 144 -1.52 6.66 -1.86
N ASN A 145 -0.28 6.44 -2.26
CA ASN A 145 0.04 5.81 -3.53
C ASN A 145 -0.56 4.40 -3.62
N GLN A 146 -0.37 3.57 -2.60
CA GLN A 146 -0.95 2.23 -2.58
C GLN A 146 -2.48 2.27 -2.70
N GLN A 147 -3.14 3.21 -2.04
CA GLN A 147 -4.60 3.39 -2.16
C GLN A 147 -5.01 3.84 -3.56
N ILE A 148 -4.24 4.74 -4.20
CA ILE A 148 -4.48 5.17 -5.58
C ILE A 148 -4.35 3.98 -6.54
N PHE A 149 -3.27 3.19 -6.45
CA PHE A 149 -3.04 2.01 -7.29
C PHE A 149 -4.14 0.97 -7.09
N LYS A 150 -4.47 0.67 -5.83
CA LYS A 150 -5.55 -0.27 -5.48
C LYS A 150 -6.89 0.15 -6.08
N LYS A 151 -7.25 1.43 -5.92
CA LYS A 151 -8.54 1.94 -6.40
C LYS A 151 -8.58 2.03 -7.92
N LEU A 152 -7.48 2.45 -8.55
CA LEU A 152 -7.36 2.47 -10.00
C LEU A 152 -7.53 1.05 -10.57
N TYR A 153 -6.85 0.07 -9.99
CA TYR A 153 -6.98 -1.32 -10.43
C TYR A 153 -8.40 -1.83 -10.28
N ALA A 154 -9.10 -1.49 -9.21
CA ALA A 154 -10.51 -1.83 -9.01
C ALA A 154 -11.46 -1.14 -10.01
N PHE A 155 -11.10 -0.01 -10.61
CA PHE A 155 -11.88 0.63 -11.67
C PHE A 155 -11.67 -0.01 -13.05
N ILE A 156 -10.48 -0.57 -13.30
CA ILE A 156 -10.08 -1.08 -14.61
C ILE A 156 -10.31 -2.60 -14.70
N ALA A 157 -9.96 -3.33 -13.66
CA ALA A 157 -10.00 -4.79 -13.65
C ALA A 157 -11.43 -5.32 -13.38
N PRO A 158 -11.94 -6.27 -14.17
CA PRO A 158 -13.19 -6.95 -13.86
C PRO A 158 -13.05 -7.78 -12.57
N PRO A 159 -14.16 -8.08 -11.87
CA PRO A 159 -14.14 -8.81 -10.60
C PRO A 159 -13.36 -10.15 -10.66
N GLU A 160 -13.51 -10.89 -11.74
CA GLU A 160 -12.80 -12.16 -11.95
C GLU A 160 -11.27 -11.98 -12.01
N LEU A 161 -10.78 -10.89 -12.62
CA LEU A 161 -9.35 -10.58 -12.63
C LEU A 161 -8.87 -10.17 -11.24
N LEU A 162 -9.65 -9.37 -10.50
CA LEU A 162 -9.30 -8.99 -9.12
C LEU A 162 -9.15 -10.21 -8.19
N GLU A 163 -10.01 -11.21 -8.34
CA GLU A 163 -9.98 -12.44 -7.53
C GLU A 163 -8.84 -13.40 -7.94
N ASN A 164 -8.37 -13.32 -9.18
CA ASN A 164 -7.39 -14.25 -9.74
C ASN A 164 -6.05 -13.59 -10.11
N SER A 165 -5.78 -12.41 -9.59
CA SER A 165 -4.53 -11.70 -9.80
C SER A 165 -4.05 -10.98 -8.56
N CYS A 166 -2.79 -10.58 -8.57
CA CYS A 166 -2.20 -9.68 -7.59
C CYS A 166 -1.50 -8.55 -8.33
N LEU A 167 -1.98 -7.32 -8.17
CA LEU A 167 -1.21 -6.13 -8.57
C LEU A 167 -0.13 -5.87 -7.54
N VAL A 168 1.09 -5.70 -8.02
CA VAL A 168 2.30 -5.54 -7.22
C VAL A 168 2.98 -4.24 -7.58
N VAL A 169 3.48 -3.50 -6.60
CA VAL A 169 4.42 -2.39 -6.78
C VAL A 169 5.79 -2.80 -6.29
N MET A 170 6.85 -2.26 -6.91
CA MET A 170 8.22 -2.72 -6.70
C MET A 170 9.20 -1.54 -6.56
N GLY A 171 10.48 -1.82 -6.48
CA GLY A 171 11.53 -0.80 -6.43
C GLY A 171 11.31 0.21 -5.29
N SER A 172 11.44 1.50 -5.59
CA SER A 172 11.28 2.58 -4.61
C SER A 172 9.87 2.67 -4.02
N GLU A 173 8.83 2.35 -4.81
CA GLU A 173 7.45 2.27 -4.33
C GLU A 173 7.28 1.08 -3.38
N GLY A 174 7.83 -0.09 -3.73
CA GLY A 174 7.82 -1.28 -2.88
C GLY A 174 8.52 -1.05 -1.53
N ARG A 175 9.64 -0.32 -1.50
CA ARG A 175 10.34 0.07 -0.27
C ARG A 175 9.66 1.19 0.50
N GLY A 176 8.70 1.89 -0.12
CA GLY A 176 8.01 3.04 0.49
C GLY A 176 8.93 4.25 0.67
N GLU A 177 9.89 4.44 -0.22
CA GLU A 177 10.89 5.51 -0.17
C GLU A 177 10.51 6.74 -0.99
N GLN A 178 9.40 6.70 -1.70
CA GLN A 178 8.96 7.79 -2.55
C GLN A 178 8.45 8.99 -1.75
N ILE A 179 8.86 10.18 -2.16
CA ILE A 179 8.31 11.47 -1.71
C ILE A 179 7.57 12.16 -2.85
N LEU A 180 8.08 11.98 -4.06
CA LEU A 180 7.49 12.48 -5.30
C LEU A 180 7.10 11.26 -6.15
N LYS A 181 6.24 11.47 -7.14
CA LYS A 181 5.94 10.45 -8.13
C LYS A 181 7.22 10.15 -8.91
N SER A 182 7.78 8.97 -8.69
CA SER A 182 8.86 8.40 -9.51
C SER A 182 8.25 7.53 -10.60
N ASP A 183 9.12 6.95 -11.43
CA ASP A 183 8.74 5.97 -12.42
C ASP A 183 7.97 4.80 -11.79
N GLN A 184 7.09 4.23 -12.57
CA GLN A 184 6.21 3.16 -12.13
C GLN A 184 6.90 1.80 -12.32
N ASP A 185 7.23 1.13 -11.21
CA ASP A 185 7.68 -0.25 -11.20
C ASP A 185 6.54 -1.13 -10.68
N ASN A 186 5.85 -1.85 -11.56
CA ASN A 186 4.70 -2.66 -11.19
C ASN A 186 4.58 -3.96 -11.98
N ALA A 187 3.84 -4.93 -11.43
CA ALA A 187 3.58 -6.22 -12.05
C ALA A 187 2.18 -6.72 -11.73
N ILE A 188 1.66 -7.63 -12.54
CA ILE A 188 0.45 -8.40 -12.26
C ILE A 188 0.82 -9.88 -12.27
N ILE A 189 0.68 -10.52 -11.10
CA ILE A 189 0.84 -11.97 -10.95
C ILE A 189 -0.54 -12.60 -11.06
N LEU A 190 -0.71 -13.53 -12.00
CA LEU A 190 -1.98 -14.23 -12.22
C LEU A 190 -1.98 -15.58 -11.54
N ARG A 191 -3.17 -16.03 -11.15
CA ARG A 191 -3.40 -17.42 -10.73
C ARG A 191 -3.17 -18.37 -11.90
N ASP A 192 -2.50 -19.48 -11.66
CA ASP A 192 -2.25 -20.48 -12.70
C ASP A 192 -3.55 -21.02 -13.26
N GLY A 193 -3.63 -21.11 -14.60
CA GLY A 193 -4.81 -21.58 -15.33
C GLY A 193 -5.91 -20.53 -15.51
N PHE A 194 -5.80 -19.34 -14.90
CA PHE A 194 -6.74 -18.25 -15.16
C PHE A 194 -6.42 -17.59 -16.51
N LEU A 195 -7.48 -17.38 -17.31
CA LEU A 195 -7.39 -16.74 -18.62
C LEU A 195 -8.25 -15.46 -18.60
N CYS A 196 -7.66 -14.37 -19.08
CA CYS A 196 -8.35 -13.08 -19.26
C CYS A 196 -8.09 -12.60 -20.69
N GLU A 197 -9.13 -12.60 -21.52
CA GLU A 197 -9.01 -12.25 -22.95
C GLU A 197 -8.47 -10.82 -23.17
N ASN A 198 -8.83 -9.89 -22.29
CA ASN A 198 -8.47 -8.47 -22.40
C ASN A 198 -7.30 -8.06 -21.49
N LEU A 199 -6.51 -9.01 -20.98
CA LEU A 199 -5.45 -8.72 -20.00
C LEU A 199 -4.46 -7.66 -20.48
N ALA A 200 -4.00 -7.77 -21.72
CA ALA A 200 -3.05 -6.81 -22.30
C ALA A 200 -3.64 -5.39 -22.34
N ALA A 201 -4.88 -5.25 -22.79
CA ALA A 201 -5.56 -3.96 -22.84
C ALA A 201 -5.78 -3.35 -21.44
N ILE A 202 -6.08 -4.20 -20.44
CA ILE A 202 -6.22 -3.76 -19.04
C ILE A 202 -4.87 -3.30 -18.48
N ALA A 203 -3.79 -4.00 -18.78
CA ALA A 203 -2.44 -3.64 -18.34
C ALA A 203 -1.96 -2.34 -19.02
N ASP A 204 -2.25 -2.15 -20.30
CA ASP A 204 -1.98 -0.91 -21.03
C ASP A 204 -2.78 0.25 -20.43
N GLU A 205 -4.08 0.06 -20.19
CA GLU A 205 -4.94 1.07 -19.56
C GLU A 205 -4.45 1.47 -18.16
N LEU A 206 -3.95 0.51 -17.38
CA LEU A 206 -3.34 0.78 -16.08
C LEU A 206 -2.12 1.68 -16.22
N ALA A 207 -1.19 1.31 -17.11
CA ALA A 207 0.05 2.06 -17.35
C ALA A 207 -0.22 3.48 -17.86
N GLU A 208 -1.08 3.62 -18.87
CA GLU A 208 -1.46 4.92 -19.45
C GLU A 208 -2.17 5.81 -18.44
N THR A 209 -3.07 5.26 -17.61
CA THR A 209 -3.78 6.02 -16.59
C THR A 209 -2.80 6.49 -15.49
N LEU A 210 -1.83 5.68 -15.10
CA LEU A 210 -0.80 6.10 -14.16
C LEU A 210 0.10 7.21 -14.73
N ILE A 211 0.44 7.15 -16.03
CA ILE A 211 1.15 8.23 -16.73
C ILE A 211 0.31 9.52 -16.67
N ASP A 212 -0.97 9.44 -16.97
CA ASP A 212 -1.90 10.57 -16.91
C ASP A 212 -2.04 11.15 -15.49
N PHE A 213 -1.89 10.31 -14.47
CA PHE A 213 -1.83 10.74 -13.07
C PHE A 213 -0.48 11.37 -12.69
N GLY A 214 0.52 11.32 -13.57
CA GLY A 214 1.84 11.92 -13.41
C GLY A 214 2.91 10.98 -12.84
N TYR A 215 2.72 9.65 -12.91
CA TYR A 215 3.76 8.68 -12.66
C TYR A 215 4.54 8.42 -13.96
N PRO A 216 5.84 8.75 -14.03
CA PRO A 216 6.62 8.54 -15.26
C PRO A 216 6.71 7.08 -15.68
N VAL A 217 6.97 6.85 -16.95
CA VAL A 217 7.27 5.54 -17.50
C VAL A 217 8.59 5.01 -16.94
N CYS A 218 8.64 3.76 -16.52
CA CYS A 218 9.88 3.09 -16.16
C CYS A 218 10.79 2.91 -17.38
N GLN A 219 12.01 3.45 -17.33
CA GLN A 219 12.98 3.29 -18.42
C GLN A 219 13.42 1.84 -18.61
N GLY A 220 13.40 1.04 -17.55
CA GLY A 220 13.67 -0.40 -17.58
C GLY A 220 12.49 -1.23 -18.08
N ASN A 221 11.36 -0.60 -18.45
CA ASN A 221 10.14 -1.28 -18.89
C ASN A 221 9.62 -2.32 -17.88
N ILE A 222 9.77 -2.02 -16.57
CA ILE A 222 9.32 -2.87 -15.46
C ILE A 222 7.89 -2.47 -15.10
N MET A 223 6.98 -2.76 -15.99
CA MET A 223 5.57 -2.35 -15.88
C MET A 223 4.64 -3.50 -16.29
N ALA A 224 3.46 -3.54 -15.71
CA ALA A 224 2.46 -4.59 -15.95
C ALA A 224 2.03 -4.74 -17.42
N ASN A 225 2.18 -3.72 -18.26
CA ASN A 225 1.93 -3.82 -19.70
C ASN A 225 3.06 -4.48 -20.49
N ASN A 226 4.20 -4.76 -19.84
CA ASN A 226 5.21 -5.65 -20.38
C ASN A 226 4.86 -7.11 -20.01
N PRO A 227 4.74 -8.04 -20.98
CA PRO A 227 4.38 -9.44 -20.69
C PRO A 227 5.29 -10.16 -19.67
N HIS A 228 6.55 -9.72 -19.52
CA HIS A 228 7.45 -10.26 -18.49
C HIS A 228 7.01 -9.93 -17.06
N TRP A 229 6.21 -8.89 -16.90
CA TRP A 229 5.70 -8.43 -15.61
C TRP A 229 4.19 -8.65 -15.44
N CYS A 230 3.54 -9.34 -16.41
CA CYS A 230 2.13 -9.70 -16.37
C CYS A 230 1.93 -11.14 -16.80
N GLN A 231 2.02 -12.10 -15.85
CA GLN A 231 2.05 -13.52 -16.20
C GLN A 231 1.60 -14.42 -15.05
N PRO A 232 1.26 -15.70 -15.31
CA PRO A 232 0.88 -16.68 -14.30
C PRO A 232 2.00 -16.92 -13.29
N LEU A 233 1.61 -17.26 -12.05
CA LEU A 233 2.53 -17.48 -10.94
C LEU A 233 3.62 -18.49 -11.23
N GLN A 234 3.29 -19.61 -11.91
CA GLN A 234 4.28 -20.62 -12.23
C GLN A 234 5.33 -20.10 -13.23
N THR A 235 4.89 -19.33 -14.23
CA THR A 235 5.81 -18.67 -15.18
C THR A 235 6.68 -17.63 -14.46
N PHE A 236 6.08 -16.88 -13.53
CA PHE A 236 6.80 -15.92 -12.70
C PHE A 236 7.86 -16.59 -11.82
N LYS A 237 7.55 -17.75 -11.23
CA LYS A 237 8.53 -18.58 -10.47
C LYS A 237 9.66 -19.06 -11.38
N ALA A 238 9.38 -19.46 -12.61
CA ALA A 238 10.40 -19.85 -13.56
C ALA A 238 11.32 -18.67 -13.94
N GLN A 239 10.75 -17.49 -14.11
CA GLN A 239 11.51 -16.26 -14.36
C GLN A 239 12.40 -15.87 -13.17
N ILE A 240 11.90 -15.95 -11.94
CA ILE A 240 12.70 -15.76 -10.71
C ILE A 240 13.91 -16.70 -10.72
N PHE A 241 13.69 -17.97 -11.09
CA PHE A 241 14.78 -18.94 -11.20
C PHE A 241 15.82 -18.54 -12.25
N GLN A 242 15.39 -18.05 -13.40
CA GLN A 242 16.30 -17.54 -14.44
C GLN A 242 17.13 -16.36 -13.93
N TRP A 243 16.52 -15.39 -13.26
CA TRP A 243 17.24 -14.26 -12.65
C TRP A 243 18.32 -14.70 -11.66
N MET A 244 18.12 -15.84 -10.99
CA MET A 244 19.09 -16.36 -10.02
C MET A 244 20.27 -17.08 -10.65
N ILE A 245 20.16 -17.59 -11.89
CA ILE A 245 21.22 -18.32 -12.58
C ILE A 245 21.97 -17.48 -13.63
N GLU A 246 21.36 -16.40 -14.10
CA GLU A 246 21.95 -15.48 -15.07
C GLU A 246 22.56 -14.28 -14.32
N PHE A 247 23.90 -14.29 -14.14
CA PHE A 247 24.61 -13.39 -13.21
C PHE A 247 24.93 -11.99 -13.77
N GLN A 248 24.30 -11.47 -14.82
CA GLN A 248 24.63 -10.14 -15.39
C GLN A 248 23.49 -9.13 -15.25
N GLU A 249 22.66 -8.92 -16.26
CA GLU A 249 21.57 -7.93 -16.22
C GLU A 249 20.36 -8.31 -15.35
N PRO A 250 19.99 -9.60 -15.21
CA PRO A 250 18.82 -10.02 -14.44
C PRO A 250 18.89 -9.75 -12.94
N LEU A 251 20.06 -9.43 -12.39
CA LEU A 251 20.20 -9.11 -10.95
C LEU A 251 19.43 -7.83 -10.55
N LEU A 252 19.31 -6.88 -11.48
CA LEU A 252 18.55 -5.65 -11.24
C LEU A 252 17.05 -5.96 -11.12
N GLU A 253 16.51 -6.77 -12.03
CA GLU A 253 15.10 -7.19 -12.00
C GLU A 253 14.76 -7.96 -10.72
N LEU A 254 15.65 -8.86 -10.31
CA LEU A 254 15.50 -9.59 -9.06
C LEU A 254 15.55 -8.67 -7.83
N ALA A 255 16.46 -7.69 -7.82
CA ALA A 255 16.54 -6.70 -6.74
C ALA A 255 15.26 -5.87 -6.66
N ILE A 256 14.72 -5.46 -7.80
CA ILE A 256 13.47 -4.69 -7.88
C ILE A 256 12.29 -5.56 -7.41
N PHE A 257 12.24 -6.83 -7.83
CA PHE A 257 11.21 -7.78 -7.38
C PHE A 257 11.31 -8.12 -5.88
N TYR A 258 12.52 -8.15 -5.32
CA TYR A 258 12.72 -8.41 -3.88
C TYR A 258 11.92 -7.44 -3.01
N ASP A 259 11.83 -6.19 -3.43
CA ASP A 259 11.11 -5.12 -2.74
C ASP A 259 9.59 -5.13 -2.99
N ALA A 260 9.09 -6.07 -3.79
CA ALA A 260 7.70 -6.13 -4.21
C ALA A 260 6.71 -6.14 -3.05
N LYS A 261 5.61 -5.39 -3.20
CA LYS A 261 4.46 -5.34 -2.30
C LYS A 261 3.16 -5.54 -3.06
N ALA A 262 2.26 -6.34 -2.51
CA ALA A 262 0.90 -6.47 -3.01
C ALA A 262 0.09 -5.22 -2.67
N VAL A 263 -0.60 -4.65 -3.65
CA VAL A 263 -1.46 -3.47 -3.46
C VAL A 263 -2.93 -3.75 -3.76
N ALA A 264 -3.24 -4.72 -4.62
CA ALA A 264 -4.61 -5.12 -4.92
C ALA A 264 -4.70 -6.59 -5.35
N GLY A 265 -5.87 -7.19 -5.23
CA GLY A 265 -6.11 -8.59 -5.59
C GLY A 265 -5.70 -9.58 -4.50
N ASP A 266 -5.35 -10.80 -4.89
CA ASP A 266 -4.95 -11.89 -3.98
C ASP A 266 -3.46 -11.82 -3.63
N ALA A 267 -3.17 -11.26 -2.46
CA ALA A 267 -1.79 -11.10 -1.96
C ALA A 267 -1.03 -12.43 -1.82
N LYS A 268 -1.74 -13.57 -1.69
CA LYS A 268 -1.10 -14.89 -1.58
C LYS A 268 -0.26 -15.24 -2.80
N LEU A 269 -0.63 -14.73 -3.98
CA LEU A 269 0.15 -14.95 -5.20
C LEU A 269 1.57 -14.35 -5.08
N LEU A 270 1.68 -13.15 -4.53
CA LEU A 270 2.99 -12.57 -4.25
C LEU A 270 3.73 -13.29 -3.12
N GLU A 271 3.01 -13.66 -2.05
CA GLU A 271 3.60 -14.41 -0.94
C GLU A 271 4.22 -15.73 -1.41
N GLU A 272 3.53 -16.47 -2.28
CA GLU A 272 4.06 -17.70 -2.87
C GLU A 272 5.26 -17.47 -3.79
N ALA A 273 5.25 -16.40 -4.60
CA ALA A 273 6.39 -16.04 -5.43
C ALA A 273 7.61 -15.66 -4.58
N LYS A 274 7.41 -14.89 -3.51
CA LYS A 274 8.47 -14.52 -2.56
C LYS A 274 8.97 -15.72 -1.76
N PHE A 275 8.07 -16.60 -1.31
CA PHE A 275 8.47 -17.82 -0.62
C PHE A 275 9.36 -18.69 -1.51
N TYR A 276 8.99 -18.86 -2.80
CA TYR A 276 9.81 -19.56 -3.78
C TYR A 276 11.21 -18.95 -3.93
N LEU A 277 11.31 -17.62 -3.94
CA LEU A 277 12.58 -16.90 -3.98
C LEU A 277 13.39 -17.17 -2.71
N TYR A 278 12.79 -16.99 -1.53
CA TYR A 278 13.49 -17.13 -0.23
C TYR A 278 14.01 -18.54 0.02
N GLU A 279 13.25 -19.57 -0.31
CA GLU A 279 13.73 -20.96 -0.19
C GLU A 279 15.03 -21.21 -0.98
N ARG A 280 15.12 -20.61 -2.17
CA ARG A 280 16.30 -20.76 -3.02
C ARG A 280 17.48 -19.91 -2.59
N LEU A 281 17.22 -18.77 -1.98
CA LEU A 281 18.27 -17.89 -1.46
C LEU A 281 18.96 -18.51 -0.25
N GLN A 282 18.24 -19.22 0.64
CA GLN A 282 18.77 -19.72 1.91
C GLN A 282 20.03 -20.61 1.76
N ASN A 283 20.22 -21.27 0.62
CA ASN A 283 21.32 -22.19 0.38
C ASN A 283 22.30 -21.72 -0.71
N ASN A 284 22.24 -20.47 -1.16
CA ASN A 284 23.02 -19.98 -2.30
C ASN A 284 24.01 -18.88 -1.90
N GLN A 285 25.11 -19.27 -1.23
CA GLN A 285 26.16 -18.31 -0.83
C GLN A 285 26.83 -17.60 -2.02
N ALA A 286 26.92 -18.25 -3.18
CA ALA A 286 27.46 -17.66 -4.38
C ALA A 286 26.60 -16.50 -4.86
N PHE A 287 25.28 -16.65 -4.82
CA PHE A 287 24.32 -15.59 -5.16
C PHE A 287 24.49 -14.35 -4.27
N PHE A 288 24.58 -14.54 -2.94
CA PHE A 288 24.76 -13.41 -2.02
C PHE A 288 26.04 -12.62 -2.29
N SER A 289 27.13 -13.31 -2.65
CA SER A 289 28.39 -12.65 -3.01
C SER A 289 28.23 -11.80 -4.27
N TYR A 290 27.52 -12.29 -5.26
CA TYR A 290 27.23 -11.56 -6.50
C TYR A 290 26.27 -10.39 -6.27
N PHE A 291 25.20 -10.60 -5.54
CA PHE A 291 24.21 -9.57 -5.20
C PHE A 291 24.82 -8.41 -4.41
N ALA A 292 25.66 -8.74 -3.40
CA ALA A 292 26.41 -7.75 -2.64
C ALA A 292 27.37 -6.96 -3.54
N LYS A 293 28.04 -7.62 -4.48
CA LYS A 293 28.96 -6.96 -5.42
C LYS A 293 28.24 -5.99 -6.36
N ALA A 294 27.05 -6.35 -6.83
CA ALA A 294 26.20 -5.46 -7.65
C ALA A 294 25.75 -4.21 -6.87
N THR A 295 25.38 -4.35 -5.59
CA THR A 295 25.00 -3.22 -4.73
C THR A 295 26.15 -2.29 -4.38
N ILE A 296 27.37 -2.82 -4.25
CA ILE A 296 28.58 -2.01 -3.96
C ILE A 296 29.02 -1.20 -5.19
N SER A 297 28.64 -1.61 -6.41
CA SER A 297 29.01 -0.88 -7.64
C SER A 297 28.26 0.44 -7.84
N PHE A 298 27.20 0.70 -7.07
CA PHE A 298 26.54 2.00 -7.04
C PHE A 298 27.33 2.98 -6.15
N GLU A 299 28.08 3.87 -6.78
CA GLU A 299 28.77 4.94 -6.05
C GLU A 299 27.74 5.87 -5.41
N THR A 300 27.91 6.13 -4.12
CA THR A 300 27.15 7.19 -3.47
C THR A 300 27.57 8.53 -4.08
N PRO A 301 26.67 9.34 -4.67
CA PRO A 301 27.04 10.60 -5.31
C PRO A 301 27.41 11.67 -4.26
N LEU A 302 28.56 11.49 -3.63
CA LEU A 302 29.11 12.44 -2.67
C LEU A 302 30.27 13.19 -3.30
N SER A 303 30.25 14.52 -3.18
CA SER A 303 31.42 15.33 -3.50
C SER A 303 32.55 15.11 -2.49
N LEU A 304 33.77 15.54 -2.82
CA LEU A 304 34.95 15.53 -1.93
C LEU A 304 34.69 16.13 -0.53
N PHE A 305 33.61 16.87 -0.33
CA PHE A 305 33.20 17.47 0.95
C PHE A 305 31.96 16.81 1.56
N ALA A 306 31.68 15.55 1.22
CA ALA A 306 30.51 14.78 1.71
C ALA A 306 29.15 15.47 1.45
N ARG A 307 29.03 16.30 0.40
CA ARG A 307 27.77 16.89 -0.05
C ARG A 307 27.21 16.08 -1.20
N PHE A 308 25.90 15.85 -1.20
CA PHE A 308 25.23 15.20 -2.32
C PHE A 308 25.43 16.00 -3.61
N VAL A 309 25.88 15.33 -4.65
CA VAL A 309 25.98 15.87 -6.01
C VAL A 309 24.73 15.47 -6.77
N VAL A 310 23.96 16.43 -7.24
CA VAL A 310 22.85 16.17 -8.15
C VAL A 310 23.43 16.07 -9.55
N GLU A 311 23.34 14.92 -10.18
CA GLU A 311 23.64 14.78 -11.61
C GLU A 311 22.69 15.68 -12.40
N LYS A 312 23.24 16.67 -13.07
CA LYS A 312 22.50 17.41 -14.09
C LYS A 312 22.33 16.48 -15.27
N SER A 313 21.11 15.98 -15.50
CA SER A 313 20.80 15.27 -16.72
C SER A 313 21.15 16.18 -17.90
N HIS A 314 22.19 15.84 -18.62
CA HIS A 314 22.47 16.45 -19.91
C HIS A 314 21.37 15.97 -20.87
N LYS A 315 20.34 16.81 -21.06
CA LYS A 315 19.48 16.70 -22.25
C LYS A 315 20.39 16.91 -23.45
N LYS A 316 20.61 15.83 -24.21
CA LYS A 316 20.94 15.92 -25.63
C LYS A 316 19.68 15.69 -26.44
#